data_046c28478583076147fe9aca639195f3
#
_entry.id   046c28478583076147fe9aca639195f3
#
_cell.length_a   1.000
_cell.length_b   1.000
_cell.length_c   1.000
_cell.angle_alpha   90.00
_cell.angle_beta   90.00
_cell.angle_gamma   90.00
#
_symmetry.space_group_name_H-M   'P 1'
#
loop_
_entity.id
_entity.type
_entity.pdbx_description
1 polymer ?
#
loop_
_entity_poly.entity_id
_entity_poly.type
_entity_poly.pdbx_seq_one_letter_code
_entity_poly.pdbx_strand_id
1 'polypeptide(L)'
;VGPFASSIFAYEASKALAYEATEKFIAEKRPAFSVVNIMPVFVLGRDDTVTDASNIAKGTNGLLAGPLLGHARDQPLIGCVVHVDDVAKLHTLALDPSVKGNQDFLAATPGAIDWADSFEIVKRRFPEAYADGVFKFDSIARPVSVPTKIDSSKAETTFGFKFKSFEEQTVSVVEHYLELIGRK
;
A
#
# COMPACT_ATOMS: atom_id res chain seq x y z
N VAL A 1 16.47 -19.76 12.75
CA VAL A 1 15.41 -18.74 12.94
C VAL A 1 14.32 -19.41 13.77
N GLY A 2 14.09 -18.92 15.00
CA GLY A 2 13.20 -19.55 16.00
C GLY A 2 11.70 -19.38 15.68
N PRO A 3 10.85 -19.95 16.52
CA PRO A 3 9.42 -19.77 16.36
C PRO A 3 9.06 -18.29 16.50
N PHE A 4 8.31 -17.76 15.53
CA PHE A 4 7.84 -16.38 15.55
C PHE A 4 6.54 -16.28 16.37
N ALA A 5 6.38 -15.17 17.10
CA ALA A 5 5.20 -14.92 17.92
C ALA A 5 3.90 -14.78 17.09
N SER A 6 4.02 -14.46 15.81
CA SER A 6 2.86 -14.36 14.89
C SER A 6 3.30 -14.55 13.43
N SER A 7 2.32 -14.79 12.56
CA SER A 7 2.55 -14.89 11.11
C SER A 7 3.08 -13.58 10.50
N ILE A 8 2.71 -12.42 11.05
CA ILE A 8 3.20 -11.13 10.58
C ILE A 8 4.70 -10.97 10.87
N PHE A 9 5.17 -11.33 12.06
CA PHE A 9 6.60 -11.30 12.37
C PHE A 9 7.39 -12.30 11.54
N ALA A 10 6.82 -13.48 11.24
CA ALA A 10 7.44 -14.42 10.32
C ALA A 10 7.58 -13.84 8.91
N TYR A 11 6.55 -13.15 8.43
CA TYR A 11 6.55 -12.46 7.14
C TYR A 11 7.61 -11.35 7.10
N GLU A 12 7.64 -10.45 8.09
CA GLU A 12 8.62 -9.36 8.18
C GLU A 12 10.05 -9.89 8.19
N ALA A 13 10.33 -10.90 9.03
CA ALA A 13 11.63 -11.54 9.08
C ALA A 13 12.00 -12.20 7.74
N SER A 14 11.03 -12.81 7.03
CA SER A 14 11.29 -13.42 5.72
C SER A 14 11.73 -12.38 4.68
N LYS A 15 11.15 -11.18 4.71
CA LYS A 15 11.55 -10.08 3.82
C LYS A 15 12.94 -9.54 4.13
N ALA A 16 13.26 -9.34 5.42
CA ALA A 16 14.60 -8.92 5.84
C ALA A 16 15.68 -9.95 5.46
N LEU A 17 15.42 -11.23 5.70
CA LEU A 17 16.35 -12.31 5.32
C LEU A 17 16.50 -12.44 3.79
N ALA A 18 15.44 -12.26 3.02
CA ALA A 18 15.52 -12.27 1.56
C ALA A 18 16.36 -11.12 1.04
N TYR A 19 16.21 -9.92 1.62
CA TYR A 19 17.03 -8.77 1.28
C TYR A 19 18.51 -9.03 1.61
N GLU A 20 18.83 -9.48 2.82
CA GLU A 20 20.19 -9.83 3.23
C GLU A 20 20.81 -10.90 2.31
N ALA A 21 20.04 -11.93 1.97
CA ALA A 21 20.49 -12.98 1.05
C ALA A 21 20.78 -12.44 -0.37
N THR A 22 20.00 -11.47 -0.83
CA THR A 22 20.22 -10.80 -2.13
C THR A 22 21.52 -10.01 -2.12
N GLU A 23 21.76 -9.19 -1.09
CA GLU A 23 22.99 -8.43 -0.94
C GLU A 23 24.22 -9.34 -0.88
N LYS A 24 24.14 -10.42 -0.09
CA LYS A 24 25.20 -11.41 0.00
C LYS A 24 25.48 -12.09 -1.35
N PHE A 25 24.40 -12.47 -2.06
CA PHE A 25 24.55 -13.07 -3.40
C PHE A 25 25.27 -12.13 -4.37
N ILE A 26 24.89 -10.85 -4.40
CA ILE A 26 25.51 -9.84 -5.26
C ILE A 26 27.01 -9.71 -4.92
N ALA A 27 27.36 -9.61 -3.65
CA ALA A 27 28.72 -9.44 -3.20
C ALA A 27 29.62 -10.64 -3.51
N GLU A 28 29.12 -11.87 -3.29
CA GLU A 28 29.88 -13.11 -3.46
C GLU A 28 29.95 -13.58 -4.90
N LYS A 29 28.82 -13.53 -5.63
CA LYS A 29 28.72 -14.12 -6.96
C LYS A 29 29.02 -13.14 -8.08
N ARG A 30 28.93 -11.83 -7.83
CA ARG A 30 29.18 -10.75 -8.81
C ARG A 30 28.49 -11.05 -10.15
N PRO A 31 27.15 -11.22 -10.16
CA PRO A 31 26.41 -11.63 -11.36
C PRO A 31 26.61 -10.61 -12.49
N ALA A 32 26.45 -11.05 -13.74
CA ALA A 32 26.51 -10.17 -14.91
C ALA A 32 25.23 -9.30 -15.09
N PHE A 33 24.26 -9.45 -14.21
CA PHE A 33 23.04 -8.64 -14.17
C PHE A 33 23.01 -7.78 -12.91
N SER A 34 22.19 -6.74 -12.93
CA SER A 34 21.94 -5.87 -11.80
C SER A 34 20.65 -6.26 -11.08
N VAL A 35 20.58 -5.97 -9.77
CA VAL A 35 19.39 -6.13 -8.97
C VAL A 35 18.90 -4.75 -8.53
N VAL A 36 17.62 -4.48 -8.75
CA VAL A 36 16.93 -3.30 -8.22
C VAL A 36 15.87 -3.79 -7.24
N ASN A 37 16.03 -3.44 -5.96
CA ASN A 37 15.06 -3.75 -4.94
C ASN A 37 14.04 -2.62 -4.84
N ILE A 38 12.76 -2.94 -5.01
CA ILE A 38 11.65 -2.02 -4.76
C ILE A 38 10.95 -2.49 -3.49
N MET A 39 10.92 -1.62 -2.49
CA MET A 39 10.42 -1.91 -1.15
C MET A 39 9.15 -1.10 -0.86
N PRO A 40 7.97 -1.59 -1.28
CA PRO A 40 6.71 -0.90 -1.03
C PRO A 40 6.26 -1.08 0.42
N VAL A 41 5.61 -0.06 0.94
CA VAL A 41 4.82 -0.11 2.17
C VAL A 41 3.44 -0.74 1.90
N PHE A 42 2.39 -0.45 2.67
CA PHE A 42 1.05 -0.98 2.40
C PHE A 42 0.55 -0.51 1.03
N VAL A 43 0.38 -1.45 0.12
CA VAL A 43 -0.07 -1.17 -1.25
C VAL A 43 -1.58 -1.10 -1.28
N LEU A 44 -2.13 0.04 -1.71
CA LEU A 44 -3.56 0.28 -1.86
C LEU A 44 -3.91 0.64 -3.31
N GLY A 45 -5.14 0.38 -3.69
CA GLY A 45 -5.69 0.75 -4.99
C GLY A 45 -6.54 -0.36 -5.59
N ARG A 46 -7.02 -0.14 -6.81
CA ARG A 46 -7.79 -1.11 -7.56
C ARG A 46 -7.00 -2.43 -7.71
N ASP A 47 -7.65 -3.53 -7.39
CA ASP A 47 -7.12 -4.88 -7.58
C ASP A 47 -8.01 -5.63 -8.58
N ASP A 48 -7.59 -5.69 -9.84
CA ASP A 48 -8.36 -6.30 -10.92
C ASP A 48 -8.56 -7.82 -10.76
N THR A 49 -7.87 -8.45 -9.80
CA THR A 49 -8.12 -9.86 -9.44
C THR A 49 -9.34 -10.02 -8.53
N VAL A 50 -9.81 -8.93 -7.92
CA VAL A 50 -11.02 -8.90 -7.09
C VAL A 50 -12.21 -8.58 -7.97
N THR A 51 -13.03 -9.60 -8.26
CA THR A 51 -14.22 -9.50 -9.12
C THR A 51 -15.54 -9.64 -8.34
N ASP A 52 -15.46 -9.83 -7.03
CA ASP A 52 -16.60 -9.94 -6.12
C ASP A 52 -16.42 -8.97 -4.95
N ALA A 53 -17.43 -8.13 -4.71
CA ALA A 53 -17.43 -7.11 -3.68
C ALA A 53 -17.16 -7.66 -2.26
N SER A 54 -17.55 -8.91 -1.97
CA SER A 54 -17.28 -9.55 -0.67
C SER A 54 -15.78 -9.75 -0.40
N ASN A 55 -14.96 -9.66 -1.44
CA ASN A 55 -13.51 -9.83 -1.35
C ASN A 55 -12.73 -8.50 -1.26
N ILE A 56 -13.42 -7.35 -1.35
CA ILE A 56 -12.74 -6.03 -1.38
C ILE A 56 -11.91 -5.77 -0.10
N ALA A 57 -12.31 -6.32 1.02
CA ALA A 57 -11.61 -6.20 2.29
C ALA A 57 -10.53 -7.27 2.51
N LYS A 58 -10.14 -8.01 1.48
CA LYS A 58 -9.01 -8.94 1.54
C LYS A 58 -7.68 -8.22 1.23
N GLY A 59 -6.58 -8.81 1.70
CA GLY A 59 -5.24 -8.24 1.50
C GLY A 59 -5.08 -6.86 2.16
N THR A 60 -4.19 -6.05 1.61
CA THR A 60 -3.88 -4.71 2.14
C THR A 60 -5.02 -3.72 1.96
N ASN A 61 -5.82 -3.84 0.89
CA ASN A 61 -7.02 -3.02 0.74
C ASN A 61 -8.01 -3.19 1.90
N GLY A 62 -7.99 -4.33 2.59
CA GLY A 62 -8.80 -4.56 3.78
C GLY A 62 -8.49 -3.64 4.96
N LEU A 63 -7.27 -3.08 5.01
CA LEU A 63 -6.90 -2.08 6.02
C LEU A 63 -7.70 -0.79 5.86
N LEU A 64 -8.07 -0.45 4.63
CA LEU A 64 -8.88 0.71 4.28
C LEU A 64 -10.37 0.35 4.16
N ALA A 65 -10.70 -0.66 3.34
CA ALA A 65 -12.08 -1.02 3.05
C ALA A 65 -12.82 -1.59 4.27
N GLY A 66 -12.13 -2.35 5.12
CA GLY A 66 -12.72 -2.92 6.32
C GLY A 66 -13.38 -1.85 7.22
N PRO A 67 -12.65 -0.85 7.71
CA PRO A 67 -13.23 0.25 8.48
C PRO A 67 -14.33 1.02 7.73
N LEU A 68 -14.16 1.29 6.44
CA LEU A 68 -15.20 1.95 5.64
C LEU A 68 -16.51 1.17 5.62
N LEU A 69 -16.43 -0.15 5.65
CA LEU A 69 -17.58 -1.07 5.69
C LEU A 69 -18.07 -1.41 7.11
N GLY A 70 -17.53 -0.74 8.14
CA GLY A 70 -17.98 -0.88 9.52
C GLY A 70 -17.26 -1.97 10.32
N HIS A 71 -16.15 -2.51 9.84
CA HIS A 71 -15.33 -3.46 10.59
C HIS A 71 -14.36 -2.70 11.52
N ALA A 72 -14.65 -2.68 12.81
CA ALA A 72 -13.78 -2.05 13.80
C ALA A 72 -12.40 -2.70 13.87
N ARG A 73 -11.40 -1.90 14.24
CA ARG A 73 -10.03 -2.36 14.51
C ARG A 73 -9.60 -1.95 15.91
N ASP A 74 -9.12 -2.92 16.67
CA ASP A 74 -8.65 -2.67 18.02
C ASP A 74 -7.15 -2.30 18.07
N GLN A 75 -6.41 -2.66 17.02
CA GLN A 75 -4.97 -2.43 16.97
C GLN A 75 -4.63 -1.21 16.11
N PRO A 76 -3.74 -0.32 16.57
CA PRO A 76 -3.22 0.77 15.76
C PRO A 76 -2.54 0.26 14.49
N LEU A 77 -2.63 1.05 13.42
CA LEU A 77 -1.98 0.77 12.14
C LEU A 77 -0.88 1.77 11.85
N ILE A 78 0.22 1.28 11.31
CA ILE A 78 1.29 2.13 10.76
C ILE A 78 0.72 2.97 9.62
N GLY A 79 0.93 4.29 9.67
CA GLY A 79 0.41 5.27 8.71
C GLY A 79 1.36 5.48 7.53
N CYS A 80 1.61 4.44 6.73
CA CYS A 80 2.39 4.54 5.50
C CYS A 80 1.79 3.66 4.40
N VAL A 81 1.56 4.25 3.23
CA VAL A 81 0.84 3.63 2.11
C VAL A 81 1.47 4.00 0.77
N VAL A 82 1.18 3.23 -0.27
CA VAL A 82 1.56 3.52 -1.66
C VAL A 82 0.48 3.01 -2.61
N HIS A 83 0.27 3.73 -3.73
CA HIS A 83 -0.69 3.30 -4.75
C HIS A 83 -0.13 2.14 -5.58
N VAL A 84 -0.98 1.17 -5.91
CA VAL A 84 -0.60 -0.01 -6.72
C VAL A 84 0.00 0.39 -8.08
N ASP A 85 -0.56 1.40 -8.76
CA ASP A 85 -0.03 1.88 -10.05
C ASP A 85 1.38 2.45 -9.91
N ASP A 86 1.69 3.13 -8.79
CA ASP A 86 3.02 3.69 -8.56
C ASP A 86 4.04 2.58 -8.36
N VAL A 87 3.66 1.51 -7.66
CA VAL A 87 4.50 0.32 -7.50
C VAL A 87 4.74 -0.35 -8.85
N ALA A 88 3.69 -0.54 -9.66
CA ALA A 88 3.80 -1.09 -11.01
C ALA A 88 4.69 -0.23 -11.91
N LYS A 89 4.51 1.10 -11.85
CA LYS A 89 5.32 2.07 -12.59
C LYS A 89 6.79 1.99 -12.20
N LEU A 90 7.11 1.89 -10.91
CA LEU A 90 8.49 1.73 -10.45
C LEU A 90 9.14 0.47 -11.03
N HIS A 91 8.44 -0.66 -11.03
CA HIS A 91 8.97 -1.90 -11.60
C HIS A 91 9.24 -1.76 -13.10
N THR A 92 8.37 -1.06 -13.82
CA THR A 92 8.55 -0.82 -15.25
C THR A 92 9.73 0.11 -15.52
N LEU A 93 9.82 1.23 -14.79
CA LEU A 93 10.90 2.20 -14.95
C LEU A 93 12.26 1.66 -14.51
N ALA A 94 12.30 0.75 -13.53
CA ALA A 94 13.54 0.11 -13.09
C ALA A 94 14.20 -0.78 -14.17
N LEU A 95 13.47 -1.12 -15.23
CA LEU A 95 14.00 -1.86 -16.38
C LEU A 95 14.78 -0.96 -17.37
N ASP A 96 14.73 0.36 -17.20
CA ASP A 96 15.46 1.30 -18.06
C ASP A 96 16.98 1.10 -17.88
N PRO A 97 17.76 0.90 -18.95
CA PRO A 97 19.21 0.71 -18.88
C PRO A 97 19.98 1.88 -18.24
N SER A 98 19.37 3.08 -18.17
CA SER A 98 19.95 4.23 -17.49
C SER A 98 19.93 4.10 -15.96
N VAL A 99 19.04 3.25 -15.42
CA VAL A 99 18.98 2.93 -13.99
C VAL A 99 20.12 1.97 -13.68
N LYS A 100 21.19 2.52 -13.10
CA LYS A 100 22.36 1.71 -12.73
C LYS A 100 21.97 0.76 -11.59
N GLY A 101 22.37 -0.49 -11.74
CA GLY A 101 21.92 -1.59 -10.91
C GLY A 101 22.47 -1.62 -9.50
N ASN A 102 22.03 -2.61 -8.75
CA ASN A 102 22.29 -2.81 -7.34
C ASN A 102 21.87 -1.58 -6.52
N GLN A 103 20.59 -1.24 -6.64
CA GLN A 103 19.98 -0.11 -5.95
C GLN A 103 18.69 -0.50 -5.24
N ASP A 104 18.41 0.22 -4.15
CA ASP A 104 17.22 0.06 -3.35
C ASP A 104 16.36 1.32 -3.44
N PHE A 105 15.05 1.12 -3.62
CA PHE A 105 14.06 2.18 -3.68
C PHE A 105 12.90 1.89 -2.72
N LEU A 106 12.73 2.78 -1.74
CA LEU A 106 11.54 2.80 -0.90
C LEU A 106 10.38 3.37 -1.73
N ALA A 107 9.22 2.72 -1.66
CA ALA A 107 8.03 3.13 -2.36
C ALA A 107 6.91 3.44 -1.37
N ALA A 108 6.71 4.73 -1.09
CA ALA A 108 5.73 5.23 -0.15
C ALA A 108 5.23 6.61 -0.57
N THR A 109 3.96 6.89 -0.33
CA THR A 109 3.42 8.25 -0.37
C THR A 109 4.18 9.13 0.62
N PRO A 110 4.61 10.34 0.22
CA PRO A 110 5.32 11.24 1.12
C PRO A 110 4.50 11.63 2.35
N GLY A 111 5.17 11.64 3.51
CA GLY A 111 4.56 11.99 4.78
C GLY A 111 3.91 10.81 5.50
N ALA A 112 3.45 11.07 6.72
CA ALA A 112 2.63 10.12 7.45
C ALA A 112 1.15 10.35 7.10
N ILE A 113 0.37 9.27 7.00
CA ILE A 113 -1.08 9.36 6.81
C ILE A 113 -1.80 9.05 8.13
N ASP A 114 -3.01 9.58 8.26
CA ASP A 114 -3.98 9.10 9.24
C ASP A 114 -5.06 8.26 8.53
N TRP A 115 -5.19 7.00 8.90
CA TRP A 115 -6.19 6.10 8.32
C TRP A 115 -7.62 6.65 8.48
N ALA A 116 -7.87 7.42 9.57
CA ALA A 116 -9.16 8.04 9.81
C ALA A 116 -9.53 9.14 8.79
N ASP A 117 -8.55 9.71 8.07
CA ASP A 117 -8.80 10.68 7.01
C ASP A 117 -9.60 10.07 5.86
N SER A 118 -9.53 8.74 5.67
CA SER A 118 -10.33 8.03 4.67
C SER A 118 -11.83 8.25 4.85
N PHE A 119 -12.32 8.44 6.06
CA PHE A 119 -13.74 8.70 6.35
C PHE A 119 -14.18 10.05 5.78
N GLU A 120 -13.38 11.09 5.99
CA GLU A 120 -13.66 12.41 5.47
C GLU A 120 -13.49 12.49 3.93
N ILE A 121 -12.51 11.74 3.40
CA ILE A 121 -12.34 11.59 1.95
C ILE A 121 -13.60 10.96 1.34
N VAL A 122 -14.11 9.88 1.92
CA VAL A 122 -15.33 9.22 1.42
C VAL A 122 -16.54 10.14 1.49
N LYS A 123 -16.76 10.83 2.61
CA LYS A 123 -17.87 11.80 2.74
C LYS A 123 -17.82 12.88 1.67
N ARG A 124 -16.63 13.39 1.36
CA ARG A 124 -16.44 14.46 0.37
C ARG A 124 -16.52 13.97 -1.07
N ARG A 125 -15.91 12.82 -1.37
CA ARG A 125 -15.75 12.32 -2.74
C ARG A 125 -16.93 11.47 -3.22
N PHE A 126 -17.64 10.84 -2.28
CA PHE A 126 -18.74 9.92 -2.56
C PHE A 126 -19.98 10.22 -1.69
N PRO A 127 -20.47 11.49 -1.70
CA PRO A 127 -21.53 11.92 -0.79
C PRO A 127 -22.83 11.15 -0.96
N GLU A 128 -23.18 10.77 -2.19
CA GLU A 128 -24.40 9.99 -2.48
C GLU A 128 -24.30 8.57 -1.91
N ALA A 129 -23.21 7.87 -2.19
CA ALA A 129 -22.99 6.54 -1.66
C ALA A 129 -22.91 6.51 -0.13
N TYR A 130 -22.34 7.57 0.47
CA TYR A 130 -22.34 7.74 1.92
C TYR A 130 -23.75 7.98 2.46
N ALA A 131 -24.54 8.89 1.87
CA ALA A 131 -25.91 9.18 2.29
C ALA A 131 -26.83 7.96 2.17
N ASP A 132 -26.63 7.14 1.15
CA ASP A 132 -27.35 5.88 0.95
C ASP A 132 -26.94 4.75 1.91
N GLY A 133 -25.98 5.02 2.79
CA GLY A 133 -25.52 4.08 3.82
C GLY A 133 -24.73 2.88 3.25
N VAL A 134 -24.06 3.05 2.11
CA VAL A 134 -23.12 2.05 1.56
C VAL A 134 -21.98 1.84 2.54
N PHE A 135 -21.49 2.92 3.13
CA PHE A 135 -20.43 2.92 4.12
C PHE A 135 -21.00 2.91 5.53
N LYS A 136 -20.32 2.22 6.45
CA LYS A 136 -20.80 1.97 7.82
C LYS A 136 -19.85 2.49 8.89
N PHE A 137 -18.89 3.32 8.52
CA PHE A 137 -17.82 3.76 9.43
C PHE A 137 -18.28 4.67 10.57
N ASP A 138 -19.46 5.30 10.48
CA ASP A 138 -20.02 6.08 11.59
C ASP A 138 -20.47 5.20 12.79
N SER A 139 -20.57 3.88 12.57
CA SER A 139 -20.95 2.91 13.60
C SER A 139 -19.77 2.34 14.39
N ILE A 140 -18.54 2.73 14.05
CA ILE A 140 -17.31 2.20 14.67
C ILE A 140 -16.44 3.34 15.20
N ALA A 141 -15.51 3.00 16.11
CA ALA A 141 -14.45 3.91 16.49
C ALA A 141 -13.51 4.20 15.31
N ARG A 142 -13.01 5.43 15.25
CA ARG A 142 -12.02 5.81 14.24
C ARG A 142 -10.75 4.96 14.39
N PRO A 143 -10.16 4.47 13.30
CA PRO A 143 -8.91 3.73 13.37
C PRO A 143 -7.79 4.60 13.94
N VAL A 144 -6.96 4.01 14.78
CA VAL A 144 -5.80 4.69 15.37
C VAL A 144 -4.59 4.49 14.49
N SER A 145 -3.96 5.59 14.10
CA SER A 145 -2.76 5.59 13.26
C SER A 145 -1.49 5.76 14.09
N VAL A 146 -0.45 5.00 13.75
CA VAL A 146 0.92 5.25 14.20
C VAL A 146 1.62 6.05 13.10
N PRO A 147 1.86 7.36 13.30
CA PRO A 147 2.47 8.20 12.28
C PRO A 147 3.85 7.67 11.89
N THR A 148 4.03 7.34 10.63
CA THR A 148 5.30 6.79 10.12
C THR A 148 5.66 7.49 8.81
N LYS A 149 6.84 8.11 8.79
CA LYS A 149 7.37 8.77 7.59
C LYS A 149 8.38 7.86 6.93
N ILE A 150 8.20 7.60 5.66
CA ILE A 150 9.15 6.89 4.80
C ILE A 150 9.68 7.88 3.79
N ASP A 151 10.99 7.98 3.67
CA ASP A 151 11.64 8.82 2.67
C ASP A 151 11.77 8.07 1.34
N SER A 152 10.89 8.36 0.41
CA SER A 152 10.87 7.83 -0.95
C SER A 152 11.43 8.81 -2.00
N SER A 153 12.03 9.91 -1.57
CA SER A 153 12.55 10.98 -2.45
C SER A 153 13.57 10.48 -3.48
N LYS A 154 14.39 9.47 -3.13
CA LYS A 154 15.31 8.82 -4.06
C LYS A 154 14.55 8.23 -5.25
N ALA A 155 13.44 7.53 -5.01
CA ALA A 155 12.63 6.95 -6.08
C ALA A 155 12.01 8.05 -6.95
N GLU A 156 11.40 9.07 -6.34
CA GLU A 156 10.82 10.20 -7.06
C GLU A 156 11.84 10.91 -7.95
N THR A 157 13.03 11.16 -7.42
CA THR A 157 14.09 11.87 -8.16
C THR A 157 14.66 11.01 -9.29
N THR A 158 14.92 9.72 -9.01
CA THR A 158 15.53 8.82 -10.01
C THR A 158 14.59 8.57 -11.18
N PHE A 159 13.30 8.39 -10.91
CA PHE A 159 12.31 8.00 -11.91
C PHE A 159 11.46 9.18 -12.45
N GLY A 160 11.65 10.38 -11.91
CA GLY A 160 11.01 11.59 -12.43
C GLY A 160 9.49 11.64 -12.28
N PHE A 161 8.93 11.08 -11.19
CA PHE A 161 7.49 11.15 -10.90
C PHE A 161 7.23 11.45 -9.42
N LYS A 162 5.95 11.66 -9.08
CA LYS A 162 5.49 11.82 -7.71
C LYS A 162 4.53 10.70 -7.35
N PHE A 163 4.64 10.21 -6.12
CA PHE A 163 3.70 9.22 -5.59
C PHE A 163 2.31 9.83 -5.41
N LYS A 164 1.29 9.06 -5.72
CA LYS A 164 -0.10 9.42 -5.49
C LYS A 164 -0.39 9.61 -4.00
N SER A 165 -1.28 10.55 -3.70
CA SER A 165 -1.72 10.87 -2.35
C SER A 165 -2.57 9.75 -1.72
N PHE A 166 -2.75 9.80 -0.41
CA PHE A 166 -3.67 8.91 0.30
C PHE A 166 -5.12 9.07 -0.16
N GLU A 167 -5.51 10.30 -0.55
CA GLU A 167 -6.82 10.54 -1.15
C GLU A 167 -7.00 9.77 -2.46
N GLU A 168 -6.05 9.83 -3.39
CA GLU A 168 -6.12 9.10 -4.66
C GLU A 168 -6.17 7.58 -4.44
N GLN A 169 -5.46 7.06 -3.47
CA GLN A 169 -5.50 5.65 -3.08
C GLN A 169 -6.87 5.27 -2.52
N THR A 170 -7.41 6.09 -1.61
CA THR A 170 -8.75 5.89 -1.06
C THR A 170 -9.80 5.89 -2.15
N VAL A 171 -9.75 6.87 -3.05
CA VAL A 171 -10.67 6.97 -4.20
C VAL A 171 -10.58 5.71 -5.07
N SER A 172 -9.38 5.26 -5.41
CA SER A 172 -9.16 4.06 -6.25
C SER A 172 -9.79 2.80 -5.65
N VAL A 173 -9.64 2.58 -4.34
CA VAL A 173 -10.26 1.42 -3.67
C VAL A 173 -11.79 1.55 -3.61
N VAL A 174 -12.29 2.74 -3.30
CA VAL A 174 -13.72 3.00 -3.16
C VAL A 174 -14.44 2.92 -4.51
N GLU A 175 -13.88 3.50 -5.57
CA GLU A 175 -14.44 3.39 -6.92
C GLU A 175 -14.54 1.94 -7.37
N HIS A 176 -13.49 1.15 -7.12
CA HIS A 176 -13.53 -0.27 -7.42
C HIS A 176 -14.63 -1.00 -6.65
N TYR A 177 -14.78 -0.71 -5.35
CA TYR A 177 -15.86 -1.30 -4.55
C TYR A 177 -17.25 -0.91 -5.09
N LEU A 178 -17.46 0.37 -5.39
CA LEU A 178 -18.74 0.86 -5.92
C LEU A 178 -19.08 0.21 -7.27
N GLU A 179 -18.07 0.04 -8.14
CA GLU A 179 -18.24 -0.69 -9.41
C GLU A 179 -18.69 -2.14 -9.19
N LEU A 180 -18.03 -2.85 -8.25
CA LEU A 180 -18.36 -4.25 -7.93
C LEU A 180 -19.79 -4.43 -7.39
N ILE A 181 -20.35 -3.42 -6.71
CA ILE A 181 -21.74 -3.42 -6.24
C ILE A 181 -22.73 -2.78 -7.23
N GLY A 182 -22.29 -2.48 -8.47
CA GLY A 182 -23.13 -1.91 -9.53
C GLY A 182 -23.51 -0.45 -9.34
N ARG A 183 -22.72 0.30 -8.58
CA ARG A 183 -22.87 1.75 -8.39
C ARG A 183 -21.74 2.49 -9.11
N LYS A 184 -22.08 3.47 -9.91
CA LYS A 184 -21.14 4.37 -10.57
C LYS A 184 -21.37 5.78 -10.11
#